data_44325a840f8159b3c18ed476013b43ca
#
_entry.id   44325a840f8159b3c18ed476013b43ca
#
_cell.length_a   1.000
_cell.length_b   1.000
_cell.length_c   1.000
_cell.angle_alpha   90.00
_cell.angle_beta   90.00
_cell.angle_gamma   90.00
#
_symmetry.space_group_name_H-M   'P 1'
#
loop_
_entity.id
_entity.type
_entity.pdbx_description
1 polymer ?
#
loop_
_entity_poly.entity_id
_entity_poly.type
_entity_poly.pdbx_seq_one_letter_code
_entity_poly.pdbx_strand_id
1 'polypeptide(L)'
;MELKGKSVSPGIAMGAALVYRPFEPCINEQPLPEGGEVEALRRYDEALARAGAELDALEARLTADEPDKAAVVAAHRDILRDPAMDEEIRQLVRAERLSPDCAAARVYDMFRAVLSRSKNKLMRERASDLADVKLRLLRCWAGEPERSLASLAGPVIVVAEELFPSDTAGLDRKNVLGIVTETGGATSHTAIIARGYEIPAVLGVEGATERICEGEFIICDAERGLVLTEPDEAVIKDCEARAAAFKERAENERKFLRAVPVTQDGTRIEILLNIGSGTGPELERAEYSDGSGLFRTEFLYQSGERLPDEAEQFEAYKKVLAAFGGKTVTLRTMDIGGDKQIPALELPKEENPFLGLRGLRLSLEREAAFRAQLRAALRASAFGKLKLMLPMVGGLDELRDTKRILEEETAKLTAEGADWDRDIKLGIMVEVPSVALIAEHAAREADFASVGTNDLTQYLCAADRGNPLVRRYYQEYHPALFRLLGELARAFGAAGKELGVCGELGGDALAIPALIGLGIRRLSMGPAALARAKKVVCGLDLAEAEKLATRVCSLATNDEVRAALESFAAEGKVV
;
A
#
# COMPACT_ATOMS: atom_id res chain seq x y z
N MET A 1 29.04 6.28 11.55
CA MET A 1 28.00 6.51 12.63
C MET A 1 26.80 5.63 12.35
N GLU A 2 26.04 5.21 13.37
CA GLU A 2 24.83 4.40 13.18
C GLU A 2 23.58 5.24 13.44
N LEU A 3 22.64 5.27 12.47
CA LEU A 3 21.34 5.86 12.62
C LEU A 3 20.29 4.74 12.62
N LYS A 4 19.29 4.83 13.49
CA LYS A 4 18.27 3.81 13.68
C LYS A 4 16.94 4.25 13.11
N GLY A 5 16.26 3.34 12.41
CA GLY A 5 14.93 3.53 11.89
C GLY A 5 14.13 2.22 11.89
N LYS A 6 13.05 2.20 11.15
CA LYS A 6 12.20 1.02 10.98
C LYS A 6 12.45 0.41 9.61
N SER A 7 12.82 -0.86 9.55
CA SER A 7 12.81 -1.63 8.31
C SER A 7 11.37 -1.73 7.77
N VAL A 8 11.17 -1.34 6.52
CA VAL A 8 9.85 -1.46 5.86
C VAL A 8 9.91 -2.27 4.59
N SER A 9 11.08 -2.38 3.97
CA SER A 9 11.36 -3.24 2.83
C SER A 9 12.75 -3.82 3.01
N PRO A 10 12.91 -5.16 3.15
CA PRO A 10 14.17 -5.77 3.55
C PRO A 10 15.22 -5.71 2.44
N GLY A 11 16.47 -5.84 2.83
CA GLY A 11 17.65 -5.87 1.96
C GLY A 11 18.74 -4.94 2.45
N ILE A 12 19.87 -4.93 1.76
CA ILE A 12 21.02 -4.08 2.07
C ILE A 12 21.40 -3.33 0.78
N ALA A 13 21.39 -2.01 0.84
CA ALA A 13 21.85 -1.15 -0.22
C ALA A 13 23.07 -0.34 0.20
N MET A 14 24.02 -0.17 -0.71
CA MET A 14 25.25 0.58 -0.49
C MET A 14 25.47 1.52 -1.66
N GLY A 15 25.77 2.79 -1.39
CA GLY A 15 25.98 3.77 -2.45
C GLY A 15 26.03 5.21 -1.94
N ALA A 16 26.14 6.14 -2.88
CA ALA A 16 26.14 7.56 -2.59
C ALA A 16 24.74 8.01 -2.16
N ALA A 17 24.67 8.84 -1.14
CA ALA A 17 23.44 9.45 -0.69
C ALA A 17 22.99 10.57 -1.65
N LEU A 18 21.74 10.56 -2.04
CA LEU A 18 21.03 11.67 -2.66
C LEU A 18 20.11 12.28 -1.60
N VAL A 19 20.48 13.43 -1.04
CA VAL A 19 19.65 14.15 -0.08
C VAL A 19 18.56 14.89 -0.84
N TYR A 20 17.40 14.25 -0.94
CA TYR A 20 16.25 14.79 -1.65
C TYR A 20 15.49 15.77 -0.77
N ARG A 21 15.42 17.01 -1.24
CA ARG A 21 14.60 18.08 -0.63
C ARG A 21 13.66 18.61 -1.71
N PRO A 22 12.34 18.58 -1.49
CA PRO A 22 11.40 19.23 -2.38
C PRO A 22 11.78 20.71 -2.54
N PHE A 23 11.58 21.25 -3.73
CA PHE A 23 11.79 22.66 -3.96
C PHE A 23 10.72 23.49 -3.22
N GLU A 24 11.15 24.35 -2.31
CA GLU A 24 10.28 25.32 -1.67
C GLU A 24 10.52 26.70 -2.31
N PRO A 25 9.50 27.29 -2.96
CA PRO A 25 9.66 28.58 -3.62
C PRO A 25 9.82 29.71 -2.60
N CYS A 26 10.93 30.41 -2.67
CA CYS A 26 11.11 31.68 -1.96
C CYS A 26 10.56 32.80 -2.83
N ILE A 27 9.35 33.28 -2.53
CA ILE A 27 8.64 34.28 -3.32
C ILE A 27 9.05 35.67 -2.85
N ASN A 28 9.48 36.54 -3.78
CA ASN A 28 9.80 37.92 -3.47
C ASN A 28 8.55 38.82 -3.55
N GLU A 29 8.01 39.20 -2.41
CA GLU A 29 6.83 40.08 -2.32
C GLU A 29 7.17 41.57 -2.43
N GLN A 30 8.45 41.95 -2.53
CA GLN A 30 8.82 43.34 -2.67
C GLN A 30 8.54 43.84 -4.09
N PRO A 31 8.01 45.07 -4.26
CA PRO A 31 7.75 45.62 -5.57
C PRO A 31 9.06 45.86 -6.33
N LEU A 32 8.99 45.65 -7.65
CA LEU A 32 10.12 45.91 -8.53
C LEU A 32 10.55 47.38 -8.48
N PRO A 33 11.84 47.70 -8.61
CA PRO A 33 12.32 49.04 -8.77
C PRO A 33 11.72 49.70 -10.03
N GLU A 34 11.63 50.99 -10.06
CA GLU A 34 11.08 51.75 -11.18
C GLU A 34 11.87 51.48 -12.47
N GLY A 35 11.17 51.08 -13.53
CA GLY A 35 11.78 50.66 -14.78
C GLY A 35 12.35 49.24 -14.80
N GLY A 36 12.19 48.43 -13.73
CA GLY A 36 12.69 47.06 -13.63
C GLY A 36 11.80 46.01 -14.31
N GLU A 37 10.59 46.41 -14.77
CA GLU A 37 9.59 45.49 -15.32
C GLU A 37 10.06 44.79 -16.60
N VAL A 38 10.80 45.51 -17.47
CA VAL A 38 11.29 44.94 -18.75
C VAL A 38 12.28 43.81 -18.52
N GLU A 39 13.25 44.03 -17.62
CA GLU A 39 14.26 43.02 -17.29
C GLU A 39 13.62 41.85 -16.52
N ALA A 40 12.69 42.12 -15.63
CA ALA A 40 11.96 41.09 -14.90
C ALA A 40 11.15 40.18 -15.85
N LEU A 41 10.46 40.76 -16.84
CA LEU A 41 9.73 40.01 -17.85
C LEU A 41 10.67 39.20 -18.77
N ARG A 42 11.85 39.75 -19.12
CA ARG A 42 12.85 38.97 -19.88
C ARG A 42 13.30 37.73 -19.13
N ARG A 43 13.60 37.83 -17.84
CA ARG A 43 13.96 36.71 -16.98
C ARG A 43 12.79 35.72 -16.82
N TYR A 44 11.55 36.20 -16.77
CA TYR A 44 10.36 35.38 -16.76
C TYR A 44 10.23 34.55 -18.04
N ASP A 45 10.45 35.15 -19.22
CA ASP A 45 10.46 34.47 -20.50
C ASP A 45 11.53 33.36 -20.54
N GLU A 46 12.70 33.61 -19.98
CA GLU A 46 13.75 32.59 -19.87
C GLU A 46 13.37 31.44 -18.94
N ALA A 47 12.70 31.72 -17.82
CA ALA A 47 12.21 30.69 -16.92
C ALA A 47 11.09 29.85 -17.56
N LEU A 48 10.17 30.51 -18.28
CA LEU A 48 9.09 29.86 -19.01
C LEU A 48 9.64 28.94 -20.12
N ALA A 49 10.64 29.41 -20.87
CA ALA A 49 11.29 28.62 -21.91
C ALA A 49 12.02 27.39 -21.34
N ARG A 50 12.71 27.53 -20.20
CA ARG A 50 13.35 26.40 -19.51
C ARG A 50 12.33 25.38 -19.02
N ALA A 51 11.27 25.81 -18.35
CA ALA A 51 10.21 24.95 -17.88
C ALA A 51 9.53 24.18 -19.03
N GLY A 52 9.32 24.86 -20.18
CA GLY A 52 8.79 24.24 -21.40
C GLY A 52 9.72 23.18 -21.99
N ALA A 53 11.02 23.47 -22.07
CA ALA A 53 12.01 22.51 -22.58
C ALA A 53 12.13 21.26 -21.71
N GLU A 54 12.03 21.41 -20.37
CA GLU A 54 12.00 20.26 -19.46
C GLU A 54 10.78 19.37 -19.67
N LEU A 55 9.58 19.97 -19.86
CA LEU A 55 8.36 19.20 -20.15
C LEU A 55 8.42 18.51 -21.51
N ASP A 56 8.93 19.19 -22.55
CA ASP A 56 9.10 18.60 -23.89
C ASP A 56 10.06 17.38 -23.84
N ALA A 57 11.17 17.48 -23.10
CA ALA A 57 12.12 16.39 -22.91
C ALA A 57 11.53 15.22 -22.12
N LEU A 58 10.73 15.51 -21.10
CA LEU A 58 10.05 14.51 -20.27
C LEU A 58 8.98 13.76 -21.08
N GLU A 59 8.16 14.47 -21.86
CA GLU A 59 7.15 13.90 -22.74
C GLU A 59 7.78 12.96 -23.78
N ALA A 60 8.85 13.40 -24.45
CA ALA A 60 9.55 12.59 -25.44
C ALA A 60 10.08 11.27 -24.86
N ARG A 61 10.55 11.29 -23.61
CA ARG A 61 11.05 10.10 -22.90
C ARG A 61 9.93 9.14 -22.54
N LEU A 62 8.77 9.64 -22.08
CA LEU A 62 7.64 8.81 -21.61
C LEU A 62 6.80 8.23 -22.75
N THR A 63 6.77 8.86 -23.92
CA THR A 63 5.89 8.48 -25.03
C THR A 63 6.10 7.03 -25.48
N ALA A 64 7.31 6.49 -25.37
CA ALA A 64 7.62 5.14 -25.82
C ALA A 64 7.18 4.05 -24.83
N ASP A 65 7.32 4.31 -23.53
CA ASP A 65 7.18 3.28 -22.49
C ASP A 65 5.89 3.45 -21.64
N GLU A 66 5.40 4.69 -21.49
CA GLU A 66 4.30 5.03 -20.59
C GLU A 66 3.37 6.11 -21.19
N PRO A 67 2.56 5.80 -22.22
CA PRO A 67 1.77 6.77 -22.98
C PRO A 67 0.75 7.54 -22.13
N ASP A 68 0.18 6.92 -21.09
CA ASP A 68 -0.76 7.58 -20.19
C ASP A 68 -0.08 8.71 -19.38
N LYS A 69 1.16 8.49 -18.94
CA LYS A 69 1.93 9.53 -18.25
C LYS A 69 2.41 10.63 -19.21
N ALA A 70 2.74 10.28 -20.46
CA ALA A 70 3.06 11.29 -21.47
C ALA A 70 1.90 12.24 -21.72
N ALA A 71 0.65 11.74 -21.70
CA ALA A 71 -0.54 12.59 -21.83
C ALA A 71 -0.71 13.60 -20.66
N VAL A 72 -0.35 13.21 -19.44
CA VAL A 72 -0.36 14.13 -18.29
C VAL A 72 0.71 15.23 -18.47
N VAL A 73 1.93 14.87 -18.90
CA VAL A 73 2.99 15.85 -19.17
C VAL A 73 2.62 16.82 -20.30
N ALA A 74 1.93 16.33 -21.34
CA ALA A 74 1.39 17.18 -22.39
C ALA A 74 0.38 18.20 -21.84
N ALA A 75 -0.50 17.78 -20.94
CA ALA A 75 -1.43 18.69 -20.26
C ALA A 75 -0.72 19.74 -19.40
N HIS A 76 0.36 19.38 -18.69
CA HIS A 76 1.20 20.33 -17.95
C HIS A 76 1.84 21.38 -18.88
N ARG A 77 2.28 20.96 -20.07
CA ARG A 77 2.82 21.88 -21.07
C ARG A 77 1.75 22.85 -21.58
N ASP A 78 0.53 22.38 -21.81
CA ASP A 78 -0.58 23.24 -22.26
C ASP A 78 -0.96 24.26 -21.16
N ILE A 79 -0.97 23.87 -19.89
CA ILE A 79 -1.16 24.79 -18.74
C ILE A 79 -0.04 25.83 -18.69
N LEU A 80 1.21 25.42 -18.82
CA LEU A 80 2.37 26.32 -18.78
C LEU A 80 2.31 27.39 -19.89
N ARG A 81 1.76 27.04 -21.04
CA ARG A 81 1.65 27.90 -22.23
C ARG A 81 0.27 28.56 -22.38
N ASP A 82 -0.56 28.55 -21.34
CA ASP A 82 -1.88 29.14 -21.37
C ASP A 82 -1.77 30.68 -21.54
N PRO A 83 -2.32 31.25 -22.65
CA PRO A 83 -2.16 32.67 -22.94
C PRO A 83 -2.87 33.59 -21.95
N ALA A 84 -3.97 33.12 -21.33
CA ALA A 84 -4.72 33.93 -20.37
C ALA A 84 -3.95 34.07 -19.06
N MET A 85 -3.33 32.98 -18.59
CA MET A 85 -2.51 33.00 -17.39
C MET A 85 -1.22 33.83 -17.61
N ASP A 86 -0.57 33.69 -18.76
CA ASP A 86 0.64 34.44 -19.11
C ASP A 86 0.36 35.96 -19.16
N GLU A 87 -0.73 36.38 -19.83
CA GLU A 87 -1.08 37.80 -19.91
C GLU A 87 -1.44 38.38 -18.53
N GLU A 88 -2.14 37.62 -17.68
CA GLU A 88 -2.47 38.07 -16.32
C GLU A 88 -1.21 38.26 -15.47
N ILE A 89 -0.25 37.32 -15.56
CA ILE A 89 1.06 37.45 -14.89
C ILE A 89 1.79 38.73 -15.37
N ARG A 90 1.86 38.93 -16.68
CA ARG A 90 2.51 40.12 -17.28
C ARG A 90 1.81 41.40 -16.89
N GLN A 91 0.50 41.40 -16.76
CA GLN A 91 -0.30 42.54 -16.33
C GLN A 91 0.03 42.92 -14.86
N LEU A 92 0.08 41.92 -13.95
CA LEU A 92 0.47 42.15 -12.55
C LEU A 92 1.89 42.69 -12.43
N VAL A 93 2.83 42.20 -13.22
CA VAL A 93 4.21 42.73 -13.23
C VAL A 93 4.23 44.17 -13.71
N ARG A 94 3.47 44.56 -14.75
CA ARG A 94 3.46 45.93 -15.31
C ARG A 94 2.65 46.90 -14.47
N ALA A 95 1.45 46.47 -13.97
CA ALA A 95 0.52 47.37 -13.29
C ALA A 95 0.81 47.52 -11.79
N GLU A 96 1.12 46.41 -11.13
CA GLU A 96 1.38 46.38 -9.69
C GLU A 96 2.85 46.29 -9.32
N ARG A 97 3.74 46.22 -10.32
CA ARG A 97 5.18 46.11 -10.16
C ARG A 97 5.60 44.94 -9.29
N LEU A 98 4.81 43.85 -9.35
CA LEU A 98 5.17 42.61 -8.66
C LEU A 98 6.34 41.93 -9.35
N SER A 99 7.17 41.22 -8.56
CA SER A 99 8.16 40.34 -9.15
C SER A 99 7.45 39.17 -9.87
N PRO A 100 7.98 38.62 -10.97
CA PRO A 100 7.32 37.58 -11.76
C PRO A 100 7.01 36.30 -10.98
N ASP A 101 7.82 35.94 -10.00
CA ASP A 101 7.56 34.79 -9.11
C ASP A 101 6.32 35.03 -8.22
N CYS A 102 6.19 36.24 -7.67
CA CYS A 102 5.01 36.64 -6.89
C CYS A 102 3.76 36.70 -7.78
N ALA A 103 3.85 37.29 -8.97
CA ALA A 103 2.75 37.37 -9.92
C ALA A 103 2.30 35.95 -10.39
N ALA A 104 3.26 35.11 -10.75
CA ALA A 104 2.97 33.72 -11.12
C ALA A 104 2.32 32.94 -9.97
N ALA A 105 2.86 33.02 -8.75
CA ALA A 105 2.26 32.36 -7.60
C ALA A 105 0.81 32.79 -7.38
N ARG A 106 0.49 34.08 -7.44
CA ARG A 106 -0.87 34.62 -7.28
C ARG A 106 -1.82 34.11 -8.37
N VAL A 107 -1.41 34.18 -9.63
CA VAL A 107 -2.26 33.76 -10.76
C VAL A 107 -2.54 32.27 -10.68
N TYR A 108 -1.52 31.44 -10.53
CA TYR A 108 -1.70 29.99 -10.42
C TYR A 108 -2.56 29.60 -9.21
N ASP A 109 -2.37 30.22 -8.04
CA ASP A 109 -3.18 29.93 -6.85
C ASP A 109 -4.62 30.41 -7.01
N MET A 110 -4.88 31.52 -7.70
CA MET A 110 -6.22 31.99 -8.05
C MET A 110 -6.94 30.98 -8.95
N PHE A 111 -6.32 30.54 -10.04
CA PHE A 111 -6.90 29.56 -10.95
C PHE A 111 -7.11 28.21 -10.25
N ARG A 112 -6.14 27.77 -9.44
CA ARG A 112 -6.26 26.56 -8.63
C ARG A 112 -7.46 26.62 -7.68
N ALA A 113 -7.65 27.73 -6.99
CA ALA A 113 -8.79 27.92 -6.08
C ALA A 113 -10.14 27.87 -6.81
N VAL A 114 -10.21 28.37 -8.04
CA VAL A 114 -11.41 28.29 -8.88
C VAL A 114 -11.69 26.85 -9.30
N LEU A 115 -10.67 26.14 -9.79
CA LEU A 115 -10.81 24.75 -10.26
C LEU A 115 -11.10 23.78 -9.11
N SER A 116 -10.51 24.00 -7.94
CA SER A 116 -10.75 23.17 -6.74
C SER A 116 -12.20 23.20 -6.26
N ARG A 117 -12.91 24.32 -6.51
CA ARG A 117 -14.33 24.49 -6.16
C ARG A 117 -15.29 23.91 -7.20
N SER A 118 -14.77 23.42 -8.33
CA SER A 118 -15.62 22.87 -9.41
C SER A 118 -16.27 21.56 -8.98
N LYS A 119 -17.53 21.37 -9.35
CA LYS A 119 -18.25 20.09 -9.20
C LYS A 119 -17.76 19.02 -10.17
N ASN A 120 -16.99 19.38 -11.19
CA ASN A 120 -16.44 18.47 -12.20
C ASN A 120 -15.11 17.87 -11.71
N LYS A 121 -15.02 16.54 -11.60
CA LYS A 121 -13.83 15.79 -11.17
C LYS A 121 -12.59 16.14 -12.02
N LEU A 122 -12.74 16.21 -13.34
CA LEU A 122 -11.64 16.54 -14.26
C LEU A 122 -11.05 17.94 -13.99
N MET A 123 -11.90 18.90 -13.60
CA MET A 123 -11.44 20.25 -13.25
C MET A 123 -10.68 20.27 -11.92
N ARG A 124 -11.06 19.43 -10.95
CA ARG A 124 -10.31 19.31 -9.68
C ARG A 124 -8.96 18.62 -9.85
N GLU A 125 -8.89 17.61 -10.72
CA GLU A 125 -7.60 16.97 -11.08
C GLU A 125 -6.66 18.00 -11.71
N ARG A 126 -7.16 18.87 -12.57
CA ARG A 126 -6.38 19.99 -13.13
C ARG A 126 -5.91 21.01 -12.09
N ALA A 127 -6.55 21.09 -10.93
CA ALA A 127 -6.05 21.94 -9.84
C ALA A 127 -4.73 21.42 -9.24
N SER A 128 -4.51 20.12 -9.24
CA SER A 128 -3.22 19.51 -8.87
C SER A 128 -2.15 19.80 -9.93
N ASP A 129 -2.51 19.65 -11.21
CA ASP A 129 -1.60 19.91 -12.33
C ASP A 129 -1.11 21.37 -12.31
N LEU A 130 -2.00 22.33 -11.98
CA LEU A 130 -1.63 23.75 -11.80
C LEU A 130 -0.59 23.94 -10.69
N ALA A 131 -0.68 23.20 -9.58
CA ALA A 131 0.31 23.30 -8.50
C ALA A 131 1.68 22.79 -8.96
N ASP A 132 1.72 21.69 -9.68
CA ASP A 132 2.95 21.10 -10.20
C ASP A 132 3.63 22.00 -11.24
N VAL A 133 2.85 22.58 -12.17
CA VAL A 133 3.36 23.53 -13.18
C VAL A 133 3.84 24.80 -12.51
N LYS A 134 3.14 25.33 -11.50
CA LYS A 134 3.58 26.48 -10.71
C LYS A 134 4.95 26.22 -10.08
N LEU A 135 5.11 25.10 -9.38
CA LEU A 135 6.39 24.76 -8.72
C LEU A 135 7.53 24.63 -9.74
N ARG A 136 7.29 24.02 -10.88
CA ARG A 136 8.28 23.90 -11.97
C ARG A 136 8.70 25.28 -12.47
N LEU A 137 7.75 26.17 -12.75
CA LEU A 137 8.03 27.53 -13.22
C LEU A 137 8.82 28.33 -12.19
N LEU A 138 8.43 28.30 -10.92
CA LEU A 138 9.11 29.00 -9.83
C LEU A 138 10.53 28.45 -9.60
N ARG A 139 10.73 27.14 -9.74
CA ARG A 139 12.05 26.52 -9.67
C ARG A 139 12.95 26.98 -10.82
N CYS A 140 12.43 27.00 -12.04
CA CYS A 140 13.15 27.52 -13.18
C CYS A 140 13.47 29.02 -13.05
N TRP A 141 12.57 29.80 -12.44
CA TRP A 141 12.80 31.19 -12.10
C TRP A 141 13.94 31.35 -11.08
N ALA A 142 13.96 30.52 -10.04
CA ALA A 142 15.04 30.50 -9.03
C ALA A 142 16.40 30.03 -9.60
N GLY A 143 16.40 29.43 -10.81
CA GLY A 143 17.61 28.86 -11.41
C GLY A 143 18.04 27.53 -10.82
N GLU A 144 17.16 26.90 -10.03
CA GLU A 144 17.42 25.61 -9.41
C GLU A 144 17.30 24.45 -10.41
N PRO A 145 18.22 23.48 -10.40
CA PRO A 145 18.15 22.31 -11.25
C PRO A 145 16.94 21.44 -10.91
N GLU A 146 16.46 20.67 -11.89
CA GLU A 146 15.43 19.65 -11.61
C GLU A 146 16.03 18.54 -10.75
N ARG A 147 15.51 18.34 -9.55
CA ARG A 147 15.78 17.19 -8.68
C ARG A 147 14.61 16.22 -8.79
N SER A 148 14.60 15.41 -9.84
CA SER A 148 13.57 14.42 -10.06
C SER A 148 14.09 13.02 -9.73
N LEU A 149 13.36 12.27 -8.92
CA LEU A 149 13.65 10.85 -8.68
C LEU A 149 13.31 9.96 -9.88
N ALA A 150 12.72 10.53 -10.93
CA ALA A 150 12.37 9.82 -12.17
C ALA A 150 13.55 9.71 -13.17
N SER A 151 14.63 10.46 -12.96
CA SER A 151 15.78 10.48 -13.87
C SER A 151 17.05 10.80 -13.10
N LEU A 152 17.68 9.75 -12.62
CA LEU A 152 18.92 9.84 -11.84
C LEU A 152 20.14 9.64 -12.74
N ALA A 153 21.21 10.39 -12.49
CA ALA A 153 22.45 10.27 -13.23
C ALA A 153 23.24 8.98 -12.96
N GLY A 154 22.90 8.29 -11.87
CA GLY A 154 23.54 7.05 -11.46
C GLY A 154 22.89 6.45 -10.22
N PRO A 155 23.40 5.30 -9.76
CA PRO A 155 22.84 4.59 -8.61
C PRO A 155 23.07 5.35 -7.30
N VAL A 156 21.98 5.58 -6.53
CA VAL A 156 21.98 6.35 -5.28
C VAL A 156 21.06 5.74 -4.21
N ILE A 157 21.31 6.09 -2.96
CA ILE A 157 20.37 5.89 -1.85
C ILE A 157 19.68 7.23 -1.60
N VAL A 158 18.35 7.24 -1.75
CA VAL A 158 17.54 8.44 -1.53
C VAL A 158 17.37 8.68 -0.04
N VAL A 159 17.76 9.87 0.42
CA VAL A 159 17.58 10.32 1.80
C VAL A 159 16.66 11.54 1.78
N ALA A 160 15.51 11.48 2.46
CA ALA A 160 14.52 12.54 2.46
C ALA A 160 13.88 12.71 3.84
N GLU A 161 13.27 13.86 4.10
CA GLU A 161 12.41 14.03 5.27
C GLU A 161 11.16 13.15 5.11
N GLU A 162 10.47 13.28 3.98
CA GLU A 162 9.32 12.49 3.55
C GLU A 162 9.30 12.37 2.03
N LEU A 163 8.71 11.31 1.50
CA LEU A 163 8.45 11.16 0.07
C LEU A 163 6.95 11.10 -0.17
N PHE A 164 6.46 12.03 -0.98
CA PHE A 164 5.06 12.13 -1.38
C PHE A 164 4.75 11.26 -2.61
N PRO A 165 3.47 11.01 -2.90
CA PRO A 165 3.06 10.28 -4.10
C PRO A 165 3.62 10.85 -5.40
N SER A 166 3.68 12.18 -5.53
CA SER A 166 4.27 12.89 -6.67
C SER A 166 5.76 12.59 -6.87
N ASP A 167 6.52 12.45 -5.77
CA ASP A 167 7.95 12.18 -5.82
C ASP A 167 8.25 10.75 -6.28
N THR A 168 7.36 9.83 -5.95
CA THR A 168 7.53 8.39 -6.19
C THR A 168 6.84 7.88 -7.45
N ALA A 169 5.93 8.65 -8.05
CA ALA A 169 5.14 8.26 -9.23
C ALA A 169 5.99 7.89 -10.46
N GLY A 170 7.19 8.45 -10.57
CA GLY A 170 8.13 8.19 -11.68
C GLY A 170 9.48 7.63 -11.22
N LEU A 171 9.57 7.02 -10.04
CA LEU A 171 10.83 6.59 -9.43
C LEU A 171 11.71 5.76 -10.38
N ASP A 172 12.96 6.16 -10.56
CA ASP A 172 13.96 5.42 -11.34
C ASP A 172 14.41 4.15 -10.61
N ARG A 173 13.68 3.05 -10.86
CA ARG A 173 13.88 1.74 -10.22
C ARG A 173 15.28 1.15 -10.43
N LYS A 174 16.01 1.61 -11.45
CA LYS A 174 17.35 1.09 -11.76
C LYS A 174 18.42 1.77 -10.93
N ASN A 175 18.21 3.05 -10.65
CA ASN A 175 19.19 3.89 -10.00
C ASN A 175 18.87 4.19 -8.52
N VAL A 176 17.64 3.94 -8.04
CA VAL A 176 17.33 4.00 -6.60
C VAL A 176 17.70 2.67 -5.95
N LEU A 177 18.86 2.63 -5.28
CA LEU A 177 19.37 1.45 -4.58
C LEU A 177 18.68 1.23 -3.23
N GLY A 178 18.30 2.30 -2.54
CA GLY A 178 17.67 2.26 -1.22
C GLY A 178 16.96 3.55 -0.90
N ILE A 179 16.08 3.52 0.10
CA ILE A 179 15.31 4.68 0.57
C ILE A 179 15.47 4.82 2.08
N VAL A 180 15.77 6.05 2.52
CA VAL A 180 15.87 6.45 3.91
C VAL A 180 15.00 7.67 4.12
N THR A 181 14.04 7.67 5.08
CA THR A 181 13.27 8.87 5.41
C THR A 181 13.24 9.14 6.91
N GLU A 182 13.10 10.41 7.27
CA GLU A 182 12.98 10.82 8.68
C GLU A 182 11.61 10.52 9.24
N THR A 183 10.58 10.62 8.42
CA THR A 183 9.20 10.36 8.78
C THR A 183 8.67 9.12 8.07
N GLY A 184 7.48 8.68 8.45
CA GLY A 184 6.82 7.55 7.84
C GLY A 184 6.91 6.26 8.67
N GLY A 185 5.99 5.37 8.40
CA GLY A 185 5.85 4.07 9.07
C GLY A 185 5.54 2.97 8.08
N ALA A 186 5.30 1.75 8.57
CA ALA A 186 5.05 0.57 7.76
C ALA A 186 3.84 0.69 6.81
N THR A 187 2.92 1.60 7.09
CA THR A 187 1.71 1.86 6.29
C THR A 187 1.83 3.12 5.41
N SER A 188 2.96 3.85 5.46
CA SER A 188 3.16 5.05 4.65
C SER A 188 3.22 4.72 3.15
N HIS A 189 2.94 5.72 2.32
CA HIS A 189 3.05 5.59 0.86
C HIS A 189 4.45 5.13 0.43
N THR A 190 5.49 5.71 1.01
CA THR A 190 6.89 5.32 0.78
C THR A 190 7.13 3.85 1.08
N ALA A 191 6.59 3.32 2.20
CA ALA A 191 6.73 1.91 2.56
C ALA A 191 6.01 0.98 1.56
N ILE A 192 4.86 1.39 1.06
CA ILE A 192 4.11 0.62 0.05
C ILE A 192 4.90 0.55 -1.26
N ILE A 193 5.42 1.69 -1.72
CA ILE A 193 6.23 1.76 -2.94
C ILE A 193 7.54 0.98 -2.80
N ALA A 194 8.27 1.15 -1.69
CA ALA A 194 9.52 0.43 -1.45
C ALA A 194 9.31 -1.10 -1.47
N ARG A 195 8.26 -1.59 -0.82
CA ARG A 195 7.88 -3.02 -0.86
C ARG A 195 7.44 -3.49 -2.23
N GLY A 196 6.63 -2.68 -2.93
CA GLY A 196 6.14 -3.00 -4.26
C GLY A 196 7.27 -3.13 -5.30
N TYR A 197 8.32 -2.34 -5.14
CA TYR A 197 9.51 -2.34 -6.03
C TYR A 197 10.68 -3.16 -5.48
N GLU A 198 10.52 -3.79 -4.32
CA GLU A 198 11.59 -4.56 -3.66
C GLU A 198 12.85 -3.71 -3.39
N ILE A 199 12.70 -2.40 -3.12
CA ILE A 199 13.80 -1.48 -2.80
C ILE A 199 14.04 -1.50 -1.29
N PRO A 200 15.27 -1.76 -0.80
CA PRO A 200 15.61 -1.69 0.62
C PRO A 200 15.24 -0.33 1.22
N ALA A 201 14.48 -0.32 2.32
CA ALA A 201 14.02 0.94 2.90
C ALA A 201 13.98 0.94 4.42
N VAL A 202 14.53 2.03 5.01
CA VAL A 202 14.54 2.33 6.44
C VAL A 202 13.87 3.68 6.64
N LEU A 203 12.72 3.69 7.33
CA LEU A 203 11.95 4.91 7.61
C LEU A 203 12.00 5.27 9.09
N GLY A 204 11.71 6.53 9.41
CA GLY A 204 11.73 7.04 10.77
C GLY A 204 13.17 7.20 11.31
N VAL A 205 14.11 7.59 10.46
CA VAL A 205 15.50 7.85 10.81
C VAL A 205 15.66 9.34 11.17
N GLU A 206 15.55 9.67 12.44
CA GLU A 206 15.55 11.03 12.95
C GLU A 206 16.82 11.81 12.55
N GLY A 207 16.64 12.97 11.91
CA GLY A 207 17.71 13.87 11.48
C GLY A 207 18.58 13.31 10.35
N ALA A 208 18.08 12.39 9.53
CA ALA A 208 18.85 11.78 8.43
C ALA A 208 19.30 12.83 7.41
N THR A 209 18.44 13.80 7.05
CA THR A 209 18.75 14.83 6.05
C THR A 209 19.72 15.89 6.55
N GLU A 210 19.91 15.99 7.87
CA GLU A 210 20.90 16.89 8.49
C GLU A 210 22.26 16.21 8.72
N ARG A 211 22.23 14.90 8.99
CA ARG A 211 23.40 14.12 9.39
C ARG A 211 24.09 13.42 8.22
N ILE A 212 23.39 13.23 7.12
CA ILE A 212 23.93 12.62 5.91
C ILE A 212 24.16 13.71 4.86
N CYS A 213 25.38 13.78 4.34
CA CYS A 213 25.73 14.75 3.32
C CYS A 213 25.42 14.24 1.91
N GLU A 214 25.15 15.19 1.00
CA GLU A 214 24.98 14.89 -0.43
C GLU A 214 26.23 14.20 -0.98
N GLY A 215 26.07 13.07 -1.66
CA GLY A 215 27.15 12.27 -2.24
C GLY A 215 27.94 11.42 -1.23
N GLU A 216 27.63 11.47 0.05
CA GLU A 216 28.26 10.63 1.06
C GLU A 216 27.98 9.15 0.81
N PHE A 217 29.01 8.28 0.94
CA PHE A 217 28.81 6.84 0.86
C PHE A 217 28.16 6.32 2.13
N ILE A 218 26.98 5.75 2.00
CA ILE A 218 26.20 5.20 3.11
C ILE A 218 25.76 3.76 2.83
N ILE A 219 25.42 3.06 3.90
CA ILE A 219 24.79 1.72 3.84
C ILE A 219 23.40 1.80 4.45
N CYS A 220 22.37 1.44 3.68
CA CYS A 220 21.01 1.22 4.14
C CYS A 220 20.83 -0.27 4.44
N ASP A 221 21.04 -0.68 5.70
CA ASP A 221 20.80 -2.04 6.19
C ASP A 221 19.35 -2.18 6.64
N ALA A 222 18.47 -2.40 5.69
CA ALA A 222 17.06 -2.57 5.97
C ALA A 222 16.71 -3.95 6.57
N GLU A 223 17.64 -4.91 6.66
CA GLU A 223 17.41 -6.11 7.46
C GLU A 223 17.45 -5.81 8.97
N ARG A 224 18.30 -4.86 9.39
CA ARG A 224 18.48 -4.46 10.79
C ARG A 224 17.79 -3.14 11.15
N GLY A 225 17.26 -2.41 10.16
CA GLY A 225 16.69 -1.07 10.34
C GLY A 225 17.76 -0.03 10.71
N LEU A 226 18.94 -0.15 10.10
CA LEU A 226 20.09 0.73 10.36
C LEU A 226 20.52 1.46 9.09
N VAL A 227 20.96 2.69 9.27
CA VAL A 227 21.70 3.44 8.25
C VAL A 227 23.08 3.75 8.79
N LEU A 228 24.12 3.34 8.06
CA LEU A 228 25.51 3.50 8.46
C LEU A 228 26.15 4.58 7.59
N THR A 229 26.69 5.60 8.24
CA THR A 229 27.45 6.67 7.60
C THR A 229 28.93 6.48 7.90
N GLU A 230 29.81 6.86 6.97
CA GLU A 230 31.27 6.69 7.10
C GLU A 230 31.66 5.25 7.57
N PRO A 231 31.16 4.18 6.91
CA PRO A 231 31.48 2.82 7.30
C PRO A 231 32.95 2.51 7.02
N ASP A 232 33.60 1.80 7.93
CA ASP A 232 34.95 1.28 7.70
C ASP A 232 34.94 0.08 6.75
N GLU A 233 36.11 -0.31 6.24
CA GLU A 233 36.28 -1.42 5.29
C GLU A 233 35.75 -2.76 5.82
N ALA A 234 35.81 -3.00 7.12
CA ALA A 234 35.37 -4.26 7.72
C ALA A 234 33.82 -4.31 7.71
N VAL A 235 33.16 -3.21 8.04
CA VAL A 235 31.71 -3.06 7.99
C VAL A 235 31.21 -3.17 6.54
N ILE A 236 31.90 -2.54 5.58
CA ILE A 236 31.53 -2.64 4.15
C ILE A 236 31.58 -4.10 3.71
N LYS A 237 32.66 -4.83 3.99
CA LYS A 237 32.81 -6.25 3.63
C LYS A 237 31.74 -7.15 4.25
N ASP A 238 31.40 -6.92 5.54
CA ASP A 238 30.30 -7.65 6.19
C ASP A 238 28.98 -7.40 5.48
N CYS A 239 28.67 -6.14 5.21
CA CYS A 239 27.44 -5.77 4.51
C CYS A 239 27.40 -6.27 3.06
N GLU A 240 28.51 -6.25 2.33
CA GLU A 240 28.62 -6.85 0.99
C GLU A 240 28.34 -8.36 1.01
N ALA A 241 28.95 -9.09 1.96
CA ALA A 241 28.71 -10.51 2.10
C ALA A 241 27.24 -10.82 2.42
N ARG A 242 26.65 -10.04 3.32
CA ARG A 242 25.23 -10.18 3.69
C ARG A 242 24.30 -9.80 2.53
N ALA A 243 24.60 -8.74 1.79
CA ALA A 243 23.85 -8.34 0.60
C ALA A 243 23.89 -9.41 -0.49
N ALA A 244 25.07 -10.00 -0.72
CA ALA A 244 25.23 -11.12 -1.66
C ALA A 244 24.42 -12.34 -1.22
N ALA A 245 24.48 -12.72 0.05
CA ALA A 245 23.71 -13.84 0.61
C ALA A 245 22.19 -13.57 0.53
N PHE A 246 21.74 -12.32 0.78
CA PHE A 246 20.35 -11.92 0.62
C PHE A 246 19.88 -12.06 -0.84
N LYS A 247 20.70 -11.58 -1.78
CA LYS A 247 20.39 -11.66 -3.22
C LYS A 247 20.34 -13.12 -3.69
N GLU A 248 21.31 -13.95 -3.32
CA GLU A 248 21.31 -15.37 -3.65
C GLU A 248 20.07 -16.09 -3.09
N ARG A 249 19.71 -15.79 -1.84
CA ARG A 249 18.48 -16.31 -1.22
C ARG A 249 17.25 -15.89 -1.99
N ALA A 250 17.12 -14.61 -2.34
CA ALA A 250 16.01 -14.09 -3.12
C ALA A 250 15.92 -14.72 -4.52
N GLU A 251 17.05 -14.93 -5.20
CA GLU A 251 17.11 -15.61 -6.50
C GLU A 251 16.70 -17.09 -6.39
N ASN A 252 17.13 -17.77 -5.32
CA ASN A 252 16.73 -19.14 -5.04
C ASN A 252 15.23 -19.24 -4.73
N GLU A 253 14.69 -18.29 -3.96
CA GLU A 253 13.25 -18.21 -3.68
C GLU A 253 12.44 -17.95 -4.97
N ARG A 254 12.91 -17.06 -5.86
CA ARG A 254 12.24 -16.75 -7.15
C ARG A 254 11.99 -17.98 -8.02
N LYS A 255 12.82 -19.03 -7.92
CA LYS A 255 12.60 -20.30 -8.63
C LYS A 255 11.27 -20.96 -8.25
N PHE A 256 10.78 -20.69 -7.04
CA PHE A 256 9.51 -21.24 -6.55
C PHE A 256 8.28 -20.42 -6.97
N LEU A 257 8.41 -19.25 -7.59
CA LEU A 257 7.26 -18.46 -8.03
C LEU A 257 6.26 -19.26 -8.88
N ARG A 258 6.76 -20.10 -9.77
CA ARG A 258 5.94 -20.95 -10.65
C ARG A 258 5.66 -22.34 -10.05
N ALA A 259 6.22 -22.67 -8.89
CA ALA A 259 5.98 -23.94 -8.23
C ALA A 259 4.53 -24.06 -7.78
N VAL A 260 3.99 -25.26 -7.89
CA VAL A 260 2.71 -25.61 -7.27
C VAL A 260 2.97 -25.88 -5.80
N PRO A 261 2.38 -25.11 -4.86
CA PRO A 261 2.67 -25.27 -3.44
C PRO A 261 1.97 -26.52 -2.89
N VAL A 262 2.76 -27.59 -2.83
CA VAL A 262 2.37 -28.93 -2.32
C VAL A 262 3.44 -29.36 -1.34
N THR A 263 3.03 -29.83 -0.17
CA THR A 263 3.94 -30.39 0.86
C THR A 263 4.55 -31.70 0.41
N GLN A 264 5.55 -32.21 1.11
CA GLN A 264 6.25 -33.45 0.73
C GLN A 264 5.34 -34.68 0.70
N ASP A 265 4.29 -34.71 1.51
CA ASP A 265 3.26 -35.76 1.55
C ASP A 265 2.15 -35.58 0.49
N GLY A 266 2.21 -34.52 -0.33
CA GLY A 266 1.24 -34.28 -1.41
C GLY A 266 0.04 -33.39 -1.02
N THR A 267 0.04 -32.79 0.17
CA THR A 267 -1.04 -31.90 0.61
C THR A 267 -0.95 -30.54 -0.11
N ARG A 268 -2.01 -30.14 -0.78
CA ARG A 268 -2.10 -28.88 -1.51
C ARG A 268 -2.37 -27.72 -0.55
N ILE A 269 -1.57 -26.66 -0.63
CA ILE A 269 -1.78 -25.38 0.07
C ILE A 269 -2.05 -24.31 -0.98
N GLU A 270 -3.09 -23.51 -0.80
CA GLU A 270 -3.37 -22.38 -1.67
C GLU A 270 -2.58 -21.14 -1.19
N ILE A 271 -1.76 -20.60 -2.08
CA ILE A 271 -1.02 -19.35 -1.84
C ILE A 271 -1.69 -18.23 -2.62
N LEU A 272 -2.30 -17.32 -1.89
CA LEU A 272 -3.17 -16.27 -2.38
C LEU A 272 -2.51 -14.88 -2.21
N LEU A 273 -2.96 -13.91 -2.99
CA LEU A 273 -2.50 -12.53 -2.89
C LEU A 273 -3.40 -11.65 -2.02
N ASN A 274 -2.77 -10.78 -1.24
CA ASN A 274 -3.40 -9.57 -0.70
C ASN A 274 -3.18 -8.44 -1.70
N ILE A 275 -4.27 -7.78 -2.10
CA ILE A 275 -4.25 -6.64 -3.02
C ILE A 275 -4.78 -5.41 -2.29
N GLY A 276 -4.03 -4.32 -2.35
CA GLY A 276 -4.41 -3.02 -1.75
C GLY A 276 -4.84 -2.00 -2.78
N SER A 277 -4.55 -2.23 -4.05
CA SER A 277 -4.93 -1.36 -5.17
C SER A 277 -5.43 -2.18 -6.35
N GLY A 278 -6.21 -1.57 -7.23
CA GLY A 278 -6.64 -2.21 -8.49
C GLY A 278 -5.64 -2.04 -9.64
N THR A 279 -4.38 -1.69 -9.36
CA THR A 279 -3.38 -1.34 -10.38
C THR A 279 -1.96 -1.71 -9.94
N GLY A 280 -1.02 -1.71 -10.88
CA GLY A 280 0.41 -1.79 -10.61
C GLY A 280 0.95 -3.18 -10.28
N PRO A 281 2.10 -3.23 -9.57
CA PRO A 281 2.89 -4.46 -9.37
C PRO A 281 2.16 -5.60 -8.67
N GLU A 282 1.12 -5.29 -7.88
CA GLU A 282 0.31 -6.30 -7.19
C GLU A 282 -0.43 -7.19 -8.19
N LEU A 283 -0.98 -6.62 -9.26
CA LEU A 283 -1.69 -7.38 -10.30
C LEU A 283 -0.74 -8.15 -11.22
N GLU A 284 0.49 -7.67 -11.42
CA GLU A 284 1.51 -8.39 -12.20
C GLU A 284 1.87 -9.76 -11.57
N ARG A 285 1.70 -9.89 -10.26
CA ARG A 285 1.94 -11.14 -9.53
C ARG A 285 0.74 -12.09 -9.51
N ALA A 286 -0.42 -11.69 -10.03
CA ALA A 286 -1.63 -12.51 -10.05
C ALA A 286 -1.42 -13.87 -10.76
N GLU A 287 -0.60 -13.91 -11.82
CA GLU A 287 -0.29 -15.14 -12.55
C GLU A 287 0.37 -16.22 -11.66
N TYR A 288 1.16 -15.81 -10.66
CA TYR A 288 1.92 -16.70 -9.77
C TYR A 288 1.15 -17.13 -8.52
N SER A 289 -0.04 -16.61 -8.27
CA SER A 289 -0.88 -16.95 -7.14
C SER A 289 -2.01 -17.91 -7.53
N ASP A 290 -2.66 -18.51 -6.54
CA ASP A 290 -3.87 -19.32 -6.74
C ASP A 290 -5.15 -18.45 -6.80
N GLY A 291 -5.02 -17.15 -6.59
CA GLY A 291 -6.10 -16.18 -6.58
C GLY A 291 -5.80 -15.04 -5.61
N SER A 292 -6.82 -14.25 -5.26
CA SER A 292 -6.72 -13.26 -4.18
C SER A 292 -7.52 -13.71 -2.96
N GLY A 293 -6.85 -13.78 -1.82
CA GLY A 293 -7.50 -14.08 -0.53
C GLY A 293 -7.96 -12.83 0.20
N LEU A 294 -7.48 -11.65 -0.23
CA LEU A 294 -7.91 -10.36 0.28
C LEU A 294 -7.73 -9.28 -0.78
N PHE A 295 -8.83 -8.80 -1.32
CA PHE A 295 -8.87 -7.56 -2.09
C PHE A 295 -9.47 -6.45 -1.24
N ARG A 296 -8.63 -5.50 -0.84
CA ARG A 296 -9.01 -4.33 -0.04
C ARG A 296 -9.62 -3.28 -0.96
N THR A 297 -10.79 -2.75 -0.58
CA THR A 297 -11.54 -1.79 -1.40
C THR A 297 -11.38 -0.34 -0.95
N GLU A 298 -10.67 -0.10 0.15
CA GLU A 298 -10.54 1.21 0.78
C GLU A 298 -9.91 2.27 -0.11
N PHE A 299 -9.03 1.88 -1.04
CA PHE A 299 -8.38 2.82 -1.98
C PHE A 299 -9.39 3.60 -2.84
N LEU A 300 -10.57 3.03 -3.11
CA LEU A 300 -11.64 3.69 -3.85
C LEU A 300 -12.27 4.85 -3.08
N TYR A 301 -12.16 4.82 -1.76
CA TYR A 301 -12.76 5.81 -0.86
C TYR A 301 -11.78 6.90 -0.42
N GLN A 302 -10.47 6.68 -0.58
CA GLN A 302 -9.43 7.59 -0.09
C GLN A 302 -9.21 8.82 -0.97
N SER A 303 -9.54 8.74 -2.25
CA SER A 303 -9.15 9.73 -3.27
C SER A 303 -10.20 10.82 -3.54
N GLY A 304 -11.34 10.85 -2.83
CA GLY A 304 -12.46 11.72 -3.20
C GLY A 304 -13.11 12.47 -2.05
N GLU A 305 -13.67 13.64 -2.38
CA GLU A 305 -14.58 14.40 -1.51
C GLU A 305 -15.97 13.76 -1.41
N ARG A 306 -16.26 12.75 -2.22
CA ARG A 306 -17.50 11.97 -2.23
C ARG A 306 -17.20 10.47 -2.19
N LEU A 307 -18.17 9.70 -1.73
CA LEU A 307 -18.09 8.23 -1.82
C LEU A 307 -18.14 7.78 -3.29
N PRO A 308 -17.40 6.71 -3.64
CA PRO A 308 -17.49 6.12 -4.98
C PRO A 308 -18.90 5.59 -5.23
N ASP A 309 -19.44 5.86 -6.41
CA ASP A 309 -20.74 5.33 -6.81
C ASP A 309 -20.65 3.86 -7.26
N GLU A 310 -21.81 3.23 -7.56
CA GLU A 310 -21.88 1.83 -7.99
C GLU A 310 -21.07 1.58 -9.27
N ALA A 311 -21.08 2.51 -10.22
CA ALA A 311 -20.41 2.33 -11.51
C ALA A 311 -18.89 2.40 -11.38
N GLU A 312 -18.37 3.33 -10.59
CA GLU A 312 -16.94 3.45 -10.31
C GLU A 312 -16.39 2.19 -9.60
N GLN A 313 -17.12 1.70 -8.61
CA GLN A 313 -16.76 0.48 -7.90
C GLN A 313 -16.82 -0.75 -8.83
N PHE A 314 -17.86 -0.87 -9.63
CA PHE A 314 -18.03 -1.95 -10.59
C PHE A 314 -16.85 -2.05 -11.58
N GLU A 315 -16.43 -0.94 -12.19
CA GLU A 315 -15.31 -0.94 -13.13
C GLU A 315 -13.99 -1.33 -12.45
N ALA A 316 -13.75 -0.86 -11.22
CA ALA A 316 -12.58 -1.24 -10.46
C ALA A 316 -12.55 -2.75 -10.15
N TYR A 317 -13.66 -3.31 -9.71
CA TYR A 317 -13.76 -4.74 -9.38
C TYR A 317 -13.62 -5.62 -10.61
N LYS A 318 -14.26 -5.26 -11.72
CA LYS A 318 -14.14 -5.94 -13.00
C LYS A 318 -12.71 -5.96 -13.51
N LYS A 319 -11.98 -4.86 -13.39
CA LYS A 319 -10.55 -4.77 -13.78
C LYS A 319 -9.70 -5.76 -12.98
N VAL A 320 -9.91 -5.85 -11.67
CA VAL A 320 -9.19 -6.80 -10.82
C VAL A 320 -9.53 -8.24 -11.21
N LEU A 321 -10.81 -8.57 -11.39
CA LEU A 321 -11.24 -9.91 -11.81
C LEU A 321 -10.61 -10.33 -13.15
N ALA A 322 -10.51 -9.42 -14.10
CA ALA A 322 -9.86 -9.66 -15.39
C ALA A 322 -8.37 -9.99 -15.22
N ALA A 323 -7.65 -9.28 -14.34
CA ALA A 323 -6.23 -9.52 -14.07
C ALA A 323 -5.96 -10.90 -13.44
N PHE A 324 -6.93 -11.46 -12.70
CA PHE A 324 -6.81 -12.80 -12.11
C PHE A 324 -7.20 -13.94 -13.06
N GLY A 325 -7.70 -13.65 -14.27
CA GLY A 325 -7.86 -14.65 -15.33
C GLY A 325 -8.72 -15.86 -14.94
N GLY A 326 -9.82 -15.66 -14.23
CA GLY A 326 -10.75 -16.73 -13.79
C GLY A 326 -10.36 -17.43 -12.47
N LYS A 327 -9.26 -17.03 -11.82
CA LYS A 327 -8.97 -17.41 -10.44
C LYS A 327 -9.90 -16.66 -9.47
N THR A 328 -10.13 -17.23 -8.28
CA THR A 328 -11.03 -16.62 -7.30
C THR A 328 -10.42 -15.35 -6.70
N VAL A 329 -11.21 -14.28 -6.61
CA VAL A 329 -10.90 -13.03 -5.91
C VAL A 329 -11.83 -12.89 -4.71
N THR A 330 -11.27 -12.74 -3.51
CA THR A 330 -12.04 -12.48 -2.28
C THR A 330 -12.04 -10.98 -2.02
N LEU A 331 -13.15 -10.33 -2.34
CA LEU A 331 -13.37 -8.90 -2.12
C LEU A 331 -13.80 -8.67 -0.68
N ARG A 332 -13.05 -7.88 0.06
CA ARG A 332 -13.44 -7.39 1.38
C ARG A 332 -14.30 -6.13 1.20
N THR A 333 -15.48 -6.11 1.80
CA THR A 333 -16.27 -4.89 1.87
C THR A 333 -15.53 -3.84 2.69
N MET A 334 -15.95 -2.60 2.57
CA MET A 334 -15.30 -1.42 3.13
C MET A 334 -14.89 -1.61 4.60
N ASP A 335 -13.58 -1.48 4.89
CA ASP A 335 -13.03 -1.47 6.25
C ASP A 335 -12.43 -0.09 6.56
N ILE A 336 -13.33 0.87 6.78
CA ILE A 336 -13.04 2.27 7.08
C ILE A 336 -13.48 2.55 8.52
N GLY A 337 -12.83 3.53 9.15
CA GLY A 337 -12.91 3.85 10.58
C GLY A 337 -11.57 3.57 11.27
N GLY A 338 -11.50 3.77 12.56
CA GLY A 338 -10.23 3.67 13.27
C GLY A 338 -9.29 4.83 12.94
N ASP A 339 -8.16 4.51 12.35
CA ASP A 339 -7.13 5.47 11.90
C ASP A 339 -7.41 6.11 10.52
N LYS A 340 -8.36 5.55 9.77
CA LYS A 340 -8.68 5.98 8.39
C LYS A 340 -9.86 6.94 8.40
N GLN A 341 -9.57 8.23 8.42
CA GLN A 341 -10.59 9.26 8.25
C GLN A 341 -10.81 9.54 6.76
N ILE A 342 -12.07 9.43 6.33
CA ILE A 342 -12.50 9.78 4.98
C ILE A 342 -13.45 10.98 5.08
N PRO A 343 -13.06 12.13 4.53
CA PRO A 343 -13.86 13.36 4.65
C PRO A 343 -15.31 13.18 4.18
N ALA A 344 -15.52 12.40 3.12
CA ALA A 344 -16.86 12.15 2.55
C ALA A 344 -17.81 11.37 3.47
N LEU A 345 -17.32 10.73 4.54
CA LEU A 345 -18.14 9.98 5.49
C LEU A 345 -18.55 10.80 6.72
N GLU A 346 -17.91 11.96 6.94
CA GLU A 346 -18.16 12.84 8.10
C GLU A 346 -18.27 12.07 9.42
N LEU A 347 -17.28 11.19 9.68
CA LEU A 347 -17.28 10.34 10.87
C LEU A 347 -17.04 11.19 12.12
N PRO A 348 -17.80 10.96 13.20
CA PRO A 348 -17.56 11.64 14.46
C PRO A 348 -16.19 11.26 15.03
N LYS A 349 -15.57 12.18 15.77
CA LYS A 349 -14.35 11.87 16.49
C LYS A 349 -14.69 10.97 17.69
N GLU A 350 -14.06 9.81 17.72
CA GLU A 350 -14.24 8.82 18.80
C GLU A 350 -13.02 8.81 19.72
N GLU A 351 -13.21 8.46 20.99
CA GLU A 351 -12.11 8.32 21.96
C GLU A 351 -11.27 7.05 21.69
N ASN A 352 -11.92 5.99 21.23
CA ASN A 352 -11.31 4.70 20.91
C ASN A 352 -11.70 4.23 19.50
N PRO A 353 -11.16 4.87 18.44
CA PRO A 353 -11.63 4.65 17.08
C PRO A 353 -11.54 3.19 16.60
N PHE A 354 -10.53 2.44 17.07
CA PHE A 354 -10.40 1.01 16.73
C PHE A 354 -11.47 0.11 17.37
N LEU A 355 -12.15 0.59 18.42
CA LEU A 355 -13.27 -0.09 19.07
C LEU A 355 -14.63 0.48 18.66
N GLY A 356 -14.64 1.52 17.85
CA GLY A 356 -15.81 2.31 17.48
C GLY A 356 -16.49 1.87 16.19
N LEU A 357 -16.99 2.86 15.45
CA LEU A 357 -17.75 2.71 14.21
C LEU A 357 -16.78 2.44 13.04
N ARG A 358 -16.53 1.16 12.78
CA ARG A 358 -15.55 0.67 11.80
C ARG A 358 -16.05 -0.55 11.04
N GLY A 359 -15.62 -0.71 9.80
CA GLY A 359 -15.84 -1.90 9.00
C GLY A 359 -17.33 -2.19 8.80
N LEU A 360 -17.78 -3.41 9.12
CA LEU A 360 -19.18 -3.80 8.93
C LEU A 360 -20.15 -2.96 9.75
N ARG A 361 -19.76 -2.53 10.97
CA ARG A 361 -20.60 -1.65 11.79
C ARG A 361 -20.93 -0.34 11.06
N LEU A 362 -19.90 0.28 10.46
CA LEU A 362 -20.07 1.48 9.64
C LEU A 362 -20.90 1.19 8.39
N SER A 363 -20.68 0.05 7.75
CA SER A 363 -21.41 -0.36 6.54
C SER A 363 -22.91 -0.50 6.82
N LEU A 364 -23.29 -1.09 7.94
CA LEU A 364 -24.71 -1.23 8.35
C LEU A 364 -25.34 0.13 8.72
N GLU A 365 -24.60 1.03 9.36
CA GLU A 365 -25.06 2.40 9.65
C GLU A 365 -25.16 3.28 8.40
N ARG A 366 -24.33 3.04 7.40
CA ARG A 366 -24.33 3.74 6.10
C ARG A 366 -24.88 2.84 5.00
N GLU A 367 -26.05 2.25 5.24
CA GLU A 367 -26.65 1.20 4.40
C GLU A 367 -26.72 1.57 2.90
N ALA A 368 -26.97 2.82 2.55
CA ALA A 368 -27.02 3.25 1.14
C ALA A 368 -25.67 3.06 0.43
N ALA A 369 -24.54 3.41 1.07
CA ALA A 369 -23.21 3.21 0.53
C ALA A 369 -22.85 1.72 0.48
N PHE A 370 -23.27 0.96 1.49
CA PHE A 370 -23.06 -0.48 1.55
C PHE A 370 -23.83 -1.21 0.43
N ARG A 371 -25.08 -0.84 0.19
CA ARG A 371 -25.88 -1.38 -0.93
C ARG A 371 -25.23 -1.09 -2.28
N ALA A 372 -24.73 0.13 -2.50
CA ALA A 372 -24.00 0.45 -3.73
C ALA A 372 -22.77 -0.44 -3.91
N GLN A 373 -22.00 -0.70 -2.84
CA GLN A 373 -20.85 -1.60 -2.88
C GLN A 373 -21.25 -3.05 -3.20
N LEU A 374 -22.28 -3.57 -2.54
CA LEU A 374 -22.78 -4.94 -2.78
C LEU A 374 -23.30 -5.10 -4.21
N ARG A 375 -24.06 -4.13 -4.73
CA ARG A 375 -24.54 -4.14 -6.11
C ARG A 375 -23.40 -4.12 -7.12
N ALA A 376 -22.41 -3.26 -6.91
CA ALA A 376 -21.20 -3.22 -7.75
C ALA A 376 -20.46 -4.56 -7.77
N ALA A 377 -20.30 -5.18 -6.61
CA ALA A 377 -19.64 -6.47 -6.48
C ALA A 377 -20.45 -7.62 -7.12
N LEU A 378 -21.77 -7.64 -6.91
CA LEU A 378 -22.66 -8.60 -7.55
C LEU A 378 -22.59 -8.49 -9.09
N ARG A 379 -22.68 -7.30 -9.65
CA ARG A 379 -22.55 -7.08 -11.09
C ARG A 379 -21.18 -7.49 -11.62
N ALA A 380 -20.11 -7.19 -10.87
CA ALA A 380 -18.76 -7.56 -11.25
C ALA A 380 -18.56 -9.09 -11.26
N SER A 381 -19.29 -9.85 -10.42
CA SER A 381 -19.19 -11.31 -10.35
C SER A 381 -19.56 -12.03 -11.65
N ALA A 382 -20.30 -11.38 -12.56
CA ALA A 382 -20.54 -11.90 -13.91
C ALA A 382 -19.26 -11.98 -14.77
N PHE A 383 -18.20 -11.28 -14.40
CA PHE A 383 -16.94 -11.19 -15.15
C PHE A 383 -15.80 -12.04 -14.57
N GLY A 384 -16.02 -12.75 -13.46
CA GLY A 384 -15.01 -13.61 -12.86
C GLY A 384 -15.47 -14.19 -11.52
N LYS A 385 -14.69 -15.12 -10.96
CA LYS A 385 -15.03 -15.78 -9.69
C LYS A 385 -14.80 -14.82 -8.52
N LEU A 386 -15.87 -14.32 -7.94
CA LEU A 386 -15.86 -13.40 -6.81
C LEU A 386 -16.42 -14.07 -5.55
N LYS A 387 -15.76 -13.82 -4.43
CA LYS A 387 -16.29 -14.08 -3.07
C LYS A 387 -16.38 -12.74 -2.34
N LEU A 388 -17.42 -12.58 -1.52
CA LEU A 388 -17.59 -11.42 -0.64
C LEU A 388 -17.12 -11.77 0.77
N MET A 389 -16.36 -10.89 1.41
CA MET A 389 -15.87 -11.05 2.77
C MET A 389 -16.17 -9.81 3.62
N LEU A 390 -16.81 -10.01 4.76
CA LEU A 390 -17.20 -8.95 5.68
C LEU A 390 -16.12 -8.72 6.74
N PRO A 391 -15.57 -7.49 6.88
CA PRO A 391 -14.62 -7.17 7.93
C PRO A 391 -15.31 -6.92 9.27
N MET A 392 -14.57 -6.99 10.37
CA MET A 392 -15.00 -6.56 11.70
C MET A 392 -16.30 -7.21 12.22
N VAL A 393 -16.59 -8.43 11.82
CA VAL A 393 -17.76 -9.18 12.28
C VAL A 393 -17.60 -9.54 13.76
N GLY A 394 -18.44 -8.99 14.61
CA GLY A 394 -18.44 -9.25 16.05
C GLY A 394 -19.42 -10.35 16.49
N GLY A 395 -20.46 -10.59 15.68
CA GLY A 395 -21.50 -11.59 15.98
C GLY A 395 -22.30 -12.01 14.74
N LEU A 396 -23.20 -12.96 14.92
CA LEU A 396 -23.98 -13.53 13.81
C LEU A 396 -25.12 -12.62 13.35
N ASP A 397 -25.58 -11.73 14.20
CA ASP A 397 -26.67 -10.81 13.84
C ASP A 397 -26.24 -9.87 12.71
N GLU A 398 -25.01 -9.38 12.77
CA GLU A 398 -24.40 -8.56 11.70
C GLU A 398 -24.31 -9.33 10.37
N LEU A 399 -23.94 -10.61 10.41
CA LEU A 399 -23.91 -11.48 9.22
C LEU A 399 -25.32 -11.69 8.66
N ARG A 400 -26.33 -11.90 9.53
CA ARG A 400 -27.73 -12.11 9.12
C ARG A 400 -28.33 -10.83 8.50
N ASP A 401 -28.05 -9.67 9.09
CA ASP A 401 -28.46 -8.38 8.51
C ASP A 401 -27.85 -8.18 7.13
N THR A 402 -26.57 -8.52 6.97
CA THR A 402 -25.92 -8.43 5.66
C THR A 402 -26.53 -9.40 4.64
N LYS A 403 -26.84 -10.64 5.04
CA LYS A 403 -27.52 -11.62 4.17
C LYS A 403 -28.86 -11.09 3.70
N ARG A 404 -29.67 -10.50 4.59
CA ARG A 404 -30.94 -9.87 4.23
C ARG A 404 -30.75 -8.77 3.19
N ILE A 405 -29.79 -7.86 3.41
CA ILE A 405 -29.48 -6.79 2.45
C ILE A 405 -29.04 -7.37 1.10
N LEU A 406 -28.19 -8.40 1.12
CA LEU A 406 -27.69 -9.05 -0.09
C LEU A 406 -28.83 -9.72 -0.87
N GLU A 407 -29.76 -10.40 -0.20
CA GLU A 407 -30.97 -10.99 -0.79
C GLU A 407 -31.87 -9.95 -1.45
N GLU A 408 -32.05 -8.80 -0.80
CA GLU A 408 -32.82 -7.70 -1.36
C GLU A 408 -32.18 -7.14 -2.65
N GLU A 409 -30.84 -6.93 -2.64
CA GLU A 409 -30.13 -6.39 -3.81
C GLU A 409 -30.03 -7.42 -4.96
N THR A 410 -29.87 -8.70 -4.66
CA THR A 410 -29.91 -9.75 -5.68
C THR A 410 -31.30 -9.87 -6.34
N ALA A 411 -32.38 -9.70 -5.55
CA ALA A 411 -33.74 -9.66 -6.09
C ALA A 411 -33.94 -8.46 -7.03
N LYS A 412 -33.46 -7.27 -6.64
CA LYS A 412 -33.51 -6.04 -7.47
C LYS A 412 -32.74 -6.22 -8.78
N LEU A 413 -31.48 -6.66 -8.71
CA LEU A 413 -30.65 -6.88 -9.90
C LEU A 413 -31.27 -7.92 -10.84
N THR A 414 -31.91 -8.95 -10.30
CA THR A 414 -32.63 -9.96 -11.09
C THR A 414 -33.84 -9.35 -11.80
N ALA A 415 -34.61 -8.49 -11.13
CA ALA A 415 -35.73 -7.78 -11.72
C ALA A 415 -35.29 -6.76 -12.79
N GLU A 416 -34.12 -6.14 -12.62
CA GLU A 416 -33.52 -5.25 -13.60
C GLU A 416 -32.92 -5.98 -14.81
N GLY A 417 -32.85 -7.32 -14.78
CA GLY A 417 -32.24 -8.15 -15.83
C GLY A 417 -30.70 -8.08 -15.85
N ALA A 418 -30.06 -7.69 -14.76
CA ALA A 418 -28.62 -7.61 -14.65
C ALA A 418 -28.00 -9.02 -14.43
N ASP A 419 -26.88 -9.29 -15.08
CA ASP A 419 -26.11 -10.52 -14.88
C ASP A 419 -25.29 -10.45 -13.60
N TRP A 420 -25.27 -11.56 -12.84
CA TRP A 420 -24.46 -11.77 -11.66
C TRP A 420 -24.30 -13.27 -11.34
N ASP A 421 -23.24 -13.64 -10.61
CA ASP A 421 -23.01 -15.04 -10.20
C ASP A 421 -24.01 -15.47 -9.12
N ARG A 422 -24.90 -16.40 -9.45
CA ARG A 422 -25.95 -16.92 -8.54
C ARG A 422 -25.39 -17.74 -7.37
N ASP A 423 -24.13 -18.20 -7.48
CA ASP A 423 -23.44 -18.98 -6.46
C ASP A 423 -22.42 -18.18 -5.66
N ILE A 424 -22.49 -16.84 -5.71
CA ILE A 424 -21.57 -15.96 -4.98
C ILE A 424 -21.53 -16.35 -3.50
N LYS A 425 -20.33 -16.48 -2.95
CA LYS A 425 -20.11 -16.89 -1.56
C LYS A 425 -19.92 -15.68 -0.67
N LEU A 426 -20.60 -15.70 0.49
CA LEU A 426 -20.47 -14.69 1.54
C LEU A 426 -19.73 -15.27 2.74
N GLY A 427 -18.53 -14.74 3.01
CA GLY A 427 -17.69 -15.13 4.14
C GLY A 427 -17.45 -13.99 5.11
N ILE A 428 -16.75 -14.31 6.19
CA ILE A 428 -16.40 -13.36 7.24
C ILE A 428 -14.89 -13.26 7.42
N MET A 429 -14.42 -12.08 7.76
CA MET A 429 -13.09 -11.92 8.32
C MET A 429 -13.17 -12.14 9.83
N VAL A 430 -12.48 -13.16 10.30
CA VAL A 430 -12.39 -13.44 11.74
C VAL A 430 -11.25 -12.62 12.31
N GLU A 431 -11.58 -11.50 12.89
CA GLU A 431 -10.61 -10.55 13.45
C GLU A 431 -11.09 -9.92 14.77
N VAL A 432 -12.34 -10.16 15.14
CA VAL A 432 -12.90 -9.79 16.45
C VAL A 432 -12.98 -11.07 17.30
N PRO A 433 -12.42 -11.08 18.54
CA PRO A 433 -12.39 -12.28 19.38
C PRO A 433 -13.77 -12.89 19.66
N SER A 434 -14.83 -12.08 19.72
CA SER A 434 -16.18 -12.56 20.02
C SER A 434 -16.70 -13.55 18.98
N VAL A 435 -16.55 -13.27 17.67
CA VAL A 435 -16.97 -14.21 16.62
C VAL A 435 -16.05 -15.43 16.55
N ALA A 436 -14.76 -15.26 16.88
CA ALA A 436 -13.82 -16.36 16.93
C ALA A 436 -14.17 -17.39 18.00
N LEU A 437 -14.64 -16.93 19.18
CA LEU A 437 -15.06 -17.80 20.29
C LEU A 437 -16.36 -18.56 20.02
N ILE A 438 -17.16 -18.14 19.04
CA ILE A 438 -18.36 -18.85 18.58
C ILE A 438 -18.18 -19.48 17.20
N ALA A 439 -16.94 -19.90 16.90
CA ALA A 439 -16.53 -20.40 15.58
C ALA A 439 -17.44 -21.50 14.99
N GLU A 440 -17.95 -22.42 15.80
CA GLU A 440 -18.86 -23.46 15.34
C GLU A 440 -20.18 -22.92 14.81
N HIS A 441 -20.70 -21.86 15.43
CA HIS A 441 -21.91 -21.19 14.96
C HIS A 441 -21.62 -20.40 13.69
N ALA A 442 -20.50 -19.66 13.67
CA ALA A 442 -20.06 -18.92 12.50
C ALA A 442 -19.83 -19.82 11.27
N ALA A 443 -19.21 -21.00 11.45
CA ALA A 443 -18.97 -21.96 10.40
C ALA A 443 -20.25 -22.58 9.81
N ARG A 444 -21.37 -22.59 10.56
CA ARG A 444 -22.67 -23.04 10.02
C ARG A 444 -23.32 -22.01 9.13
N GLU A 445 -23.10 -20.73 9.39
CA GLU A 445 -23.77 -19.63 8.68
C GLU A 445 -22.94 -18.97 7.60
N ALA A 446 -21.61 -18.85 7.76
CA ALA A 446 -20.73 -18.31 6.73
C ALA A 446 -20.37 -19.38 5.69
N ASP A 447 -20.16 -18.97 4.43
CA ASP A 447 -19.70 -19.88 3.38
C ASP A 447 -18.22 -20.21 3.49
N PHE A 448 -17.44 -19.27 4.02
CA PHE A 448 -15.99 -19.39 4.28
C PHE A 448 -15.56 -18.38 5.32
N ALA A 449 -14.34 -18.50 5.82
CA ALA A 449 -13.72 -17.46 6.65
C ALA A 449 -12.26 -17.23 6.28
N SER A 450 -11.76 -16.04 6.60
CA SER A 450 -10.34 -15.72 6.57
C SER A 450 -9.96 -14.96 7.84
N VAL A 451 -8.86 -15.36 8.46
CA VAL A 451 -8.44 -14.73 9.73
C VAL A 451 -7.60 -13.49 9.44
N GLY A 452 -8.07 -12.35 9.90
CA GLY A 452 -7.34 -11.09 9.93
C GLY A 452 -6.42 -11.02 11.14
N THR A 453 -5.27 -11.70 11.09
CA THR A 453 -4.40 -11.88 12.27
C THR A 453 -3.90 -10.57 12.87
N ASN A 454 -3.79 -9.51 12.09
CA ASN A 454 -3.30 -8.22 12.59
C ASN A 454 -4.29 -7.61 13.61
N ASP A 455 -5.56 -7.48 13.22
CA ASP A 455 -6.60 -6.94 14.10
C ASP A 455 -6.98 -7.95 15.20
N LEU A 456 -7.02 -9.26 14.88
CA LEU A 456 -7.26 -10.28 15.89
C LEU A 456 -6.20 -10.24 17.00
N THR A 457 -4.93 -10.11 16.67
CA THR A 457 -3.84 -9.97 17.65
C THR A 457 -3.99 -8.69 18.47
N GLN A 458 -4.32 -7.57 17.82
CA GLN A 458 -4.58 -6.29 18.48
C GLN A 458 -5.66 -6.42 19.58
N TYR A 459 -6.77 -7.06 19.24
CA TYR A 459 -7.89 -7.21 20.18
C TYR A 459 -7.65 -8.30 21.23
N LEU A 460 -6.96 -9.39 20.90
CA LEU A 460 -6.55 -10.42 21.87
C LEU A 460 -5.56 -9.88 22.90
N CYS A 461 -4.60 -9.08 22.47
CA CYS A 461 -3.58 -8.47 23.33
C CYS A 461 -4.05 -7.15 23.96
N ALA A 462 -5.22 -6.61 23.57
CA ALA A 462 -5.70 -5.29 23.96
C ALA A 462 -4.64 -4.19 23.78
N ALA A 463 -3.88 -4.25 22.69
CA ALA A 463 -2.76 -3.37 22.41
C ALA A 463 -2.87 -2.79 20.99
N ASP A 464 -2.98 -1.47 20.89
CA ASP A 464 -3.03 -0.76 19.63
C ASP A 464 -1.68 -0.88 18.90
N ARG A 465 -1.67 -1.56 17.74
CA ARG A 465 -0.48 -1.78 16.91
C ARG A 465 0.11 -0.48 16.32
N GLY A 466 -0.71 0.56 16.22
CA GLY A 466 -0.31 1.90 15.77
C GLY A 466 0.36 2.73 16.85
N ASN A 467 0.17 2.39 18.14
CA ASN A 467 0.71 3.14 19.25
C ASN A 467 2.09 2.61 19.68
N PRO A 468 3.18 3.37 19.48
CA PRO A 468 4.54 2.92 19.82
C PRO A 468 4.74 2.66 21.32
N LEU A 469 3.97 3.31 22.20
CA LEU A 469 4.11 3.15 23.65
C LEU A 469 3.67 1.77 24.15
N VAL A 470 2.74 1.13 23.45
CA VAL A 470 2.20 -0.19 23.82
C VAL A 470 2.63 -1.29 22.87
N ARG A 471 3.50 -1.00 21.86
CA ARG A 471 3.93 -1.95 20.85
C ARG A 471 4.48 -3.26 21.43
N ARG A 472 5.17 -3.23 22.58
CA ARG A 472 5.71 -4.43 23.24
C ARG A 472 4.64 -5.44 23.66
N TYR A 473 3.40 -4.99 23.80
CA TYR A 473 2.26 -5.82 24.19
C TYR A 473 1.52 -6.39 22.95
N TYR A 474 1.74 -5.84 21.77
CA TYR A 474 1.28 -6.41 20.51
C TYR A 474 2.26 -7.52 20.10
N GLN A 475 1.86 -8.77 20.37
CA GLN A 475 2.72 -9.95 20.23
C GLN A 475 2.22 -10.85 19.12
N GLU A 476 2.89 -10.80 17.98
CA GLU A 476 2.51 -11.51 16.74
C GLU A 476 2.52 -13.04 16.90
N TYR A 477 3.36 -13.59 17.79
CA TYR A 477 3.44 -15.01 18.11
C TYR A 477 2.82 -15.35 19.47
N HIS A 478 1.85 -14.57 19.92
CA HIS A 478 1.19 -14.84 21.19
C HIS A 478 0.50 -16.22 21.18
N PRO A 479 0.73 -17.10 22.18
CA PRO A 479 0.20 -18.47 22.16
C PRO A 479 -1.34 -18.53 22.12
N ALA A 480 -2.05 -17.53 22.66
CA ALA A 480 -3.50 -17.44 22.54
C ALA A 480 -3.98 -17.32 21.09
N LEU A 481 -3.21 -16.62 20.22
CA LEU A 481 -3.53 -16.53 18.80
C LEU A 481 -3.47 -17.92 18.14
N PHE A 482 -2.40 -18.69 18.34
CA PHE A 482 -2.26 -20.02 17.74
C PHE A 482 -3.31 -21.01 18.26
N ARG A 483 -3.67 -20.95 19.54
CA ARG A 483 -4.78 -21.76 20.09
C ARG A 483 -6.09 -21.44 19.41
N LEU A 484 -6.40 -20.15 19.28
CA LEU A 484 -7.63 -19.69 18.63
C LEU A 484 -7.67 -20.06 17.16
N LEU A 485 -6.54 -19.96 16.44
CA LEU A 485 -6.40 -20.42 15.06
C LEU A 485 -6.67 -21.94 14.93
N GLY A 486 -6.18 -22.73 15.88
CA GLY A 486 -6.45 -24.17 15.91
C GLY A 486 -7.93 -24.50 16.17
N GLU A 487 -8.61 -23.75 17.02
CA GLU A 487 -10.05 -23.89 17.27
C GLU A 487 -10.87 -23.51 16.03
N LEU A 488 -10.52 -22.41 15.38
CA LEU A 488 -11.13 -21.98 14.12
C LEU A 488 -10.96 -23.03 13.02
N ALA A 489 -9.73 -23.55 12.84
CA ALA A 489 -9.44 -24.58 11.83
C ALA A 489 -10.28 -25.84 12.06
N ARG A 490 -10.43 -26.25 13.32
CA ARG A 490 -11.25 -27.41 13.69
C ARG A 490 -12.74 -27.15 13.43
N ALA A 491 -13.26 -25.98 13.82
CA ALA A 491 -14.67 -25.64 13.68
C ALA A 491 -15.09 -25.53 12.19
N PHE A 492 -14.33 -24.79 11.39
CA PHE A 492 -14.61 -24.65 9.96
C PHE A 492 -14.37 -25.97 9.19
N GLY A 493 -13.30 -26.71 9.53
CA GLY A 493 -13.05 -28.03 8.96
C GLY A 493 -14.17 -29.04 9.24
N ALA A 494 -14.70 -29.08 10.48
CA ALA A 494 -15.83 -29.93 10.83
C ALA A 494 -17.12 -29.57 10.09
N ALA A 495 -17.29 -28.29 9.73
CA ALA A 495 -18.41 -27.81 8.91
C ALA A 495 -18.18 -28.00 7.39
N GLY A 496 -17.02 -28.51 6.95
CA GLY A 496 -16.64 -28.61 5.55
C GLY A 496 -16.47 -27.24 4.87
N LYS A 497 -16.13 -26.20 5.64
CA LYS A 497 -15.97 -24.84 5.15
C LYS A 497 -14.49 -24.44 5.06
N GLU A 498 -14.18 -23.59 4.10
CA GLU A 498 -12.83 -23.06 3.91
C GLU A 498 -12.46 -22.09 5.04
N LEU A 499 -11.25 -22.25 5.57
CA LEU A 499 -10.61 -21.28 6.45
C LEU A 499 -9.26 -20.85 5.87
N GLY A 500 -9.05 -19.54 5.74
CA GLY A 500 -7.79 -18.94 5.33
C GLY A 500 -7.21 -18.00 6.39
N VAL A 501 -5.98 -17.54 6.14
CA VAL A 501 -5.34 -16.44 6.88
C VAL A 501 -4.93 -15.37 5.88
N CYS A 502 -5.29 -14.11 6.14
CA CYS A 502 -4.97 -12.98 5.27
C CYS A 502 -4.25 -11.82 5.99
N GLY A 503 -4.00 -11.94 7.30
CA GLY A 503 -3.10 -11.04 8.00
C GLY A 503 -1.63 -11.33 7.66
N GLU A 504 -0.72 -10.50 8.19
CA GLU A 504 0.72 -10.60 7.90
C GLU A 504 1.32 -11.95 8.27
N LEU A 505 0.78 -12.60 9.30
CA LEU A 505 1.20 -13.95 9.71
C LEU A 505 1.04 -14.99 8.60
N GLY A 506 0.09 -14.80 7.66
CA GLY A 506 -0.09 -15.70 6.51
C GLY A 506 1.07 -15.71 5.53
N GLY A 507 1.87 -14.65 5.49
CA GLY A 507 3.09 -14.50 4.68
C GLY A 507 4.40 -14.70 5.45
N ASP A 508 4.31 -14.93 6.75
CA ASP A 508 5.48 -15.13 7.61
C ASP A 508 6.03 -16.54 7.48
N ALA A 509 7.23 -16.65 6.92
CA ALA A 509 7.90 -17.93 6.68
C ALA A 509 8.12 -18.78 7.96
N LEU A 510 8.25 -18.15 9.11
CA LEU A 510 8.37 -18.84 10.40
C LEU A 510 7.03 -19.42 10.85
N ALA A 511 5.95 -18.68 10.64
CA ALA A 511 4.62 -19.09 11.09
C ALA A 511 3.93 -20.09 10.14
N ILE A 512 4.21 -20.05 8.84
CA ILE A 512 3.58 -20.91 7.82
C ILE A 512 3.56 -22.39 8.22
N PRO A 513 4.65 -23.02 8.70
CA PRO A 513 4.62 -24.42 9.12
C PRO A 513 3.59 -24.69 10.23
N ALA A 514 3.54 -23.82 11.25
CA ALA A 514 2.59 -23.96 12.35
C ALA A 514 1.14 -23.77 11.87
N LEU A 515 0.89 -22.80 10.99
CA LEU A 515 -0.44 -22.55 10.40
C LEU A 515 -0.94 -23.79 9.62
N ILE A 516 -0.06 -24.38 8.80
CA ILE A 516 -0.39 -25.59 8.03
C ILE A 516 -0.62 -26.77 8.97
N GLY A 517 0.20 -26.93 10.02
CA GLY A 517 0.05 -27.95 11.04
C GLY A 517 -1.24 -27.83 11.85
N LEU A 518 -1.78 -26.60 12.03
CA LEU A 518 -3.10 -26.36 12.63
C LEU A 518 -4.27 -26.75 11.70
N GLY A 519 -4.01 -27.12 10.45
CA GLY A 519 -5.04 -27.48 9.48
C GLY A 519 -5.43 -26.35 8.52
N ILE A 520 -4.80 -25.19 8.56
CA ILE A 520 -5.05 -24.10 7.62
C ILE A 520 -4.44 -24.44 6.27
N ARG A 521 -5.20 -24.28 5.18
CA ARG A 521 -4.79 -24.65 3.82
C ARG A 521 -4.79 -23.48 2.83
N ARG A 522 -5.14 -22.29 3.28
CA ARG A 522 -5.25 -21.09 2.45
C ARG A 522 -4.49 -19.94 3.13
N LEU A 523 -3.40 -19.49 2.51
CA LEU A 523 -2.53 -18.46 3.04
C LEU A 523 -2.49 -17.29 2.06
N SER A 524 -2.91 -16.10 2.50
CA SER A 524 -2.94 -14.90 1.68
C SER A 524 -1.93 -13.87 2.19
N MET A 525 -1.13 -13.34 1.27
CA MET A 525 0.03 -12.53 1.59
C MET A 525 0.32 -11.46 0.55
N GLY A 526 1.17 -10.51 0.90
CA GLY A 526 1.70 -9.54 -0.07
C GLY A 526 2.56 -10.20 -1.15
N PRO A 527 2.72 -9.54 -2.33
CA PRO A 527 3.43 -10.09 -3.48
C PRO A 527 4.86 -10.54 -3.20
N ALA A 528 5.58 -9.84 -2.33
CA ALA A 528 6.97 -10.14 -1.98
C ALA A 528 7.15 -11.48 -1.23
N ALA A 529 6.12 -11.95 -0.52
CA ALA A 529 6.19 -13.19 0.26
C ALA A 529 5.90 -14.45 -0.55
N LEU A 530 5.31 -14.35 -1.76
CA LEU A 530 4.83 -15.48 -2.56
C LEU A 530 5.89 -16.56 -2.79
N ALA A 531 7.07 -16.17 -3.26
CA ALA A 531 8.13 -17.11 -3.63
C ALA A 531 8.64 -17.87 -2.40
N ARG A 532 8.88 -17.13 -1.31
CA ARG A 532 9.32 -17.70 -0.03
C ARG A 532 8.28 -18.63 0.57
N ALA A 533 7.00 -18.23 0.59
CA ALA A 533 5.92 -19.07 1.10
C ALA A 533 5.79 -20.39 0.33
N LYS A 534 5.87 -20.33 -1.00
CA LYS A 534 5.86 -21.55 -1.84
C LYS A 534 7.07 -22.44 -1.58
N LYS A 535 8.26 -21.86 -1.41
CA LYS A 535 9.46 -22.61 -1.04
C LYS A 535 9.26 -23.34 0.29
N VAL A 536 8.78 -22.63 1.32
CA VAL A 536 8.48 -23.20 2.63
C VAL A 536 7.51 -24.39 2.50
N VAL A 537 6.39 -24.19 1.79
CA VAL A 537 5.38 -25.26 1.58
C VAL A 537 5.97 -26.47 0.89
N CYS A 538 6.73 -26.27 -0.20
CA CYS A 538 7.31 -27.38 -0.96
C CYS A 538 8.35 -28.20 -0.16
N GLY A 539 9.01 -27.58 0.82
CA GLY A 539 9.96 -28.24 1.71
C GLY A 539 9.35 -28.85 2.96
N LEU A 540 8.05 -28.64 3.22
CA LEU A 540 7.40 -28.98 4.48
C LEU A 540 6.89 -30.42 4.52
N ASP A 541 7.22 -31.15 5.59
CA ASP A 541 6.55 -32.38 5.99
C ASP A 541 5.34 -32.07 6.89
N LEU A 542 4.16 -32.57 6.54
CA LEU A 542 2.93 -32.24 7.26
C LEU A 542 2.92 -32.80 8.69
N ALA A 543 3.45 -34.00 8.91
CA ALA A 543 3.46 -34.59 10.24
C ALA A 543 4.40 -33.82 11.20
N GLU A 544 5.51 -33.30 10.69
CA GLU A 544 6.39 -32.42 11.47
C GLU A 544 5.73 -31.05 11.75
N ALA A 545 5.01 -30.52 10.78
CA ALA A 545 4.21 -29.29 10.96
C ALA A 545 3.13 -29.44 12.04
N GLU A 546 2.42 -30.57 12.09
CA GLU A 546 1.41 -30.90 13.10
C GLU A 546 2.02 -31.02 14.51
N LYS A 547 3.24 -31.60 14.63
CA LYS A 547 3.98 -31.64 15.89
C LYS A 547 4.37 -30.24 16.34
N LEU A 548 4.86 -29.41 15.43
CA LEU A 548 5.18 -28.01 15.71
C LEU A 548 3.95 -27.25 16.19
N ALA A 549 2.84 -27.35 15.49
CA ALA A 549 1.57 -26.70 15.84
C ALA A 549 1.08 -27.11 17.24
N THR A 550 1.13 -28.41 17.55
CA THR A 550 0.79 -28.93 18.89
C THR A 550 1.71 -28.34 19.96
N ARG A 551 3.02 -28.28 19.71
CA ARG A 551 3.99 -27.68 20.61
C ARG A 551 3.71 -26.20 20.83
N VAL A 552 3.54 -25.41 19.77
CA VAL A 552 3.27 -23.97 19.81
C VAL A 552 2.02 -23.66 20.64
N CYS A 553 0.94 -24.42 20.48
CA CYS A 553 -0.28 -24.28 21.27
C CYS A 553 -0.10 -24.59 22.76
N SER A 554 0.93 -25.36 23.15
CA SER A 554 1.21 -25.72 24.55
C SER A 554 2.09 -24.72 25.29
N LEU A 555 2.76 -23.82 24.56
CA LEU A 555 3.68 -22.82 25.13
C LEU A 555 2.91 -21.70 25.84
N ALA A 556 3.63 -20.95 26.69
CA ALA A 556 3.05 -19.94 27.55
C ALA A 556 3.31 -18.49 27.11
N THR A 557 4.43 -18.25 26.41
CA THR A 557 4.89 -16.90 26.06
C THR A 557 5.17 -16.74 24.56
N ASN A 558 5.12 -15.50 24.08
CA ASN A 558 5.50 -15.14 22.72
C ASN A 558 6.93 -15.57 22.37
N ASP A 559 7.87 -15.40 23.31
CA ASP A 559 9.28 -15.70 23.07
C ASP A 559 9.55 -17.20 22.98
N GLU A 560 8.85 -18.01 23.77
CA GLU A 560 8.90 -19.46 23.66
C GLU A 560 8.34 -19.94 22.31
N VAL A 561 7.23 -19.34 21.86
CA VAL A 561 6.67 -19.66 20.54
C VAL A 561 7.64 -19.27 19.43
N ARG A 562 8.18 -18.05 19.46
CA ARG A 562 9.19 -17.57 18.51
C ARG A 562 10.38 -18.53 18.46
N ALA A 563 10.96 -18.87 19.61
CA ALA A 563 12.08 -19.78 19.68
C ALA A 563 11.76 -21.17 19.10
N ALA A 564 10.56 -21.67 19.32
CA ALA A 564 10.13 -22.96 18.75
C ALA A 564 10.01 -22.91 17.21
N LEU A 565 9.48 -21.81 16.66
CA LEU A 565 9.38 -21.58 15.21
C LEU A 565 10.77 -21.43 14.58
N GLU A 566 11.66 -20.66 15.19
CA GLU A 566 13.05 -20.44 14.74
C GLU A 566 13.86 -21.76 14.78
N SER A 567 13.72 -22.54 15.86
CA SER A 567 14.36 -23.86 15.96
C SER A 567 13.91 -24.79 14.84
N PHE A 568 12.61 -24.84 14.55
CA PHE A 568 12.07 -25.66 13.47
C PHE A 568 12.62 -25.25 12.10
N ALA A 569 12.73 -23.95 11.85
CA ALA A 569 13.31 -23.43 10.62
C ALA A 569 14.81 -23.76 10.50
N ALA A 570 15.58 -23.67 11.62
CA ALA A 570 17.02 -23.96 11.64
C ALA A 570 17.35 -25.44 11.46
N GLU A 571 16.46 -26.36 11.82
CA GLU A 571 16.64 -27.81 11.64
C GLU A 571 16.58 -28.26 10.17
N GLY A 572 16.50 -27.30 9.22
CA GLY A 572 16.40 -27.59 7.78
C GLY A 572 15.07 -28.21 7.36
N LYS A 573 14.08 -28.21 8.26
CA LYS A 573 12.71 -28.68 8.00
C LYS A 573 11.91 -27.69 7.15
N VAL A 574 12.53 -26.53 6.87
CA VAL A 574 12.08 -25.52 5.93
C VAL A 574 13.28 -25.19 5.03
N VAL A 575 13.40 -25.83 3.90
CA VAL A 575 14.54 -25.64 2.96
C VAL A 575 14.47 -24.31 2.22
#